data_ff106e82ef850b65d468dcbf8af82963
#
_entry.id   ff106e82ef850b65d468dcbf8af82963
#
_cell.length_a   1.000
_cell.length_b   1.000
_cell.length_c   1.000
_cell.angle_alpha   90.00
_cell.angle_beta   90.00
_cell.angle_gamma   90.00
#
_symmetry.space_group_name_H-M   'P 1'
#
loop_
_entity.id
_entity.type
_entity.pdbx_description
1 polymer ?
#
loop_
_entity_poly.entity_id
_entity_poly.type
_entity_poly.pdbx_seq_one_letter_code
_entity_poly.pdbx_strand_id
1 'polypeptide(L)'
;MRSRPLAFAAVLLALLTGCSFGFEEPSPETSPGGDLVRSSLQDVERFWTQAFPPIAGGKQFTPVRGGFSAYTRSNPPPPCGGQQSGYEPNAFYCPTDDFIAWDAETLIPQLQEDFGPLLVGVVMAHEYGHAVQQRLGQPEQPTVVLEQQADCFAGAWVADVLAGRSSAFRDVKPSQLDNTVGGLLLLRDQPGTPALAAQAHGNAFDRIRAFQEGVEEGPERCAGYDADNLPVTEVPFTSEEDARAGGDLPYQRAVSLLSEDAGEYWDRTFPRLAGQAWEPLRVAPFETPPACADRQAATDGAFYCPSGDFVAFDNVRLGPELYRRIGDNAVGTLIGNLFARAAQDRRGRTTADRTGQLTVDCLTGSWTNDLLTRDESADLRLSPGDLDEAVAALLVFGRADEQNELTAFERIASYRDGVLTGLRACT
;
A
#
# COMPACT_ATOMS: atom_id res chain seq x y z
N MET A 1 -3.35 91.90 12.03
CA MET A 1 -3.36 92.44 13.43
C MET A 1 -3.80 91.36 14.40
N ARG A 2 -3.03 91.23 15.48
CA ARG A 2 -3.29 90.47 16.73
C ARG A 2 -3.16 88.94 16.63
N SER A 3 -2.07 88.37 17.04
CA SER A 3 -1.43 88.12 18.34
C SER A 3 -1.89 86.76 18.94
N ARG A 4 -0.89 85.87 19.10
CA ARG A 4 -0.83 84.55 19.80
C ARG A 4 -1.26 84.63 21.27
N PRO A 5 -1.56 83.53 21.94
CA PRO A 5 -0.46 82.83 22.65
C PRO A 5 -0.48 81.28 22.61
N LEU A 6 0.71 80.80 22.94
CA LEU A 6 1.07 79.40 23.16
C LEU A 6 0.39 78.88 24.46
N ALA A 7 0.00 77.54 24.40
CA ALA A 7 -0.17 76.75 25.55
C ALA A 7 0.64 75.48 25.44
N PHE A 8 1.54 75.26 26.40
CA PHE A 8 2.32 74.07 26.61
C PHE A 8 1.38 72.92 27.11
N ALA A 9 1.41 71.79 26.48
CA ALA A 9 0.84 70.55 27.01
C ALA A 9 1.96 69.57 27.22
N ALA A 10 2.14 69.15 28.45
CA ALA A 10 3.12 68.17 28.92
C ALA A 10 2.81 66.80 28.35
N VAL A 11 3.79 66.18 27.74
CA VAL A 11 3.74 64.78 27.29
C VAL A 11 4.09 63.88 28.50
N LEU A 12 3.11 63.16 29.00
CA LEU A 12 3.30 62.09 29.95
C LEU A 12 3.73 60.85 29.16
N LEU A 13 4.99 60.48 29.26
CA LEU A 13 5.53 59.26 28.70
C LEU A 13 5.18 58.09 29.62
N ALA A 14 4.08 57.36 29.30
CA ALA A 14 3.77 56.10 29.95
C ALA A 14 4.65 54.97 29.35
N LEU A 15 5.61 54.50 30.13
CA LEU A 15 6.37 53.30 29.86
C LEU A 15 5.44 52.09 29.99
N LEU A 16 4.86 51.62 28.92
CA LEU A 16 4.25 50.29 28.80
C LEU A 16 5.40 49.29 28.59
N THR A 17 5.83 48.69 29.69
CA THR A 17 6.57 47.41 29.65
C THR A 17 5.62 46.32 29.18
N GLY A 18 5.54 46.13 27.85
CA GLY A 18 4.90 45.00 27.23
C GLY A 18 5.68 43.72 27.57
N CYS A 19 5.16 42.89 28.46
CA CYS A 19 5.55 41.47 28.49
C CYS A 19 5.08 40.86 27.17
N SER A 20 5.98 40.74 26.21
CA SER A 20 5.82 39.83 25.11
C SER A 20 5.91 38.42 25.70
N PHE A 21 4.76 37.80 25.90
CA PHE A 21 4.71 36.33 25.97
C PHE A 21 5.09 35.86 24.57
N GLY A 22 6.36 35.55 24.37
CA GLY A 22 6.79 34.78 23.23
C GLY A 22 6.16 33.41 23.39
N PHE A 23 5.17 33.12 22.59
CA PHE A 23 4.85 31.73 22.28
C PHE A 23 6.06 31.24 21.47
N GLU A 24 6.96 30.56 22.15
CA GLU A 24 7.97 29.74 21.49
C GLU A 24 7.16 28.64 20.80
N GLU A 25 7.06 28.69 19.46
CA GLU A 25 6.54 27.56 18.70
C GLU A 25 7.38 26.35 19.10
N PRO A 26 6.76 25.22 19.51
CA PRO A 26 7.52 24.04 19.87
C PRO A 26 8.42 23.66 18.68
N SER A 27 9.70 23.42 18.96
CA SER A 27 10.60 22.99 17.88
C SER A 27 10.02 21.70 17.25
N PRO A 28 10.20 21.48 15.95
CA PRO A 28 9.70 20.27 15.26
C PRO A 28 10.11 18.97 15.96
N GLU A 29 11.22 18.99 16.70
CA GLU A 29 11.73 17.85 17.45
C GLU A 29 10.98 17.57 18.76
N THR A 30 10.23 18.55 19.32
CA THR A 30 9.45 18.40 20.55
C THR A 30 7.94 18.25 20.29
N SER A 31 7.52 18.20 19.03
CA SER A 31 6.14 17.89 18.66
C SER A 31 5.82 16.41 18.93
N PRO A 32 4.54 16.05 19.23
CA PRO A 32 4.16 14.64 19.40
C PRO A 32 4.57 13.73 18.22
N GLY A 33 4.51 14.23 16.99
CA GLY A 33 4.99 13.53 15.80
C GLY A 33 6.52 13.37 15.78
N GLY A 34 7.28 14.37 16.27
CA GLY A 34 8.75 14.30 16.39
C GLY A 34 9.20 13.25 17.39
N ASP A 35 8.53 13.09 18.51
CA ASP A 35 8.82 12.04 19.50
C ASP A 35 8.52 10.65 18.92
N LEU A 36 7.44 10.49 18.15
CA LEU A 36 7.12 9.23 17.47
C LEU A 36 8.20 8.85 16.46
N VAL A 37 8.62 9.77 15.58
CA VAL A 37 9.66 9.52 14.59
C VAL A 37 10.96 9.14 15.26
N ARG A 38 11.38 9.87 16.29
CA ARG A 38 12.62 9.60 17.03
C ARG A 38 12.59 8.22 17.69
N SER A 39 11.49 7.85 18.35
CA SER A 39 11.35 6.54 18.97
C SER A 39 11.31 5.41 17.93
N SER A 40 10.70 5.65 16.77
CA SER A 40 10.72 4.71 15.64
C SER A 40 12.13 4.46 15.12
N LEU A 41 12.88 5.51 14.84
CA LEU A 41 14.26 5.41 14.36
C LEU A 41 15.19 4.69 15.37
N GLN A 42 15.04 4.96 16.67
CA GLN A 42 15.79 4.24 17.71
C GLN A 42 15.43 2.75 17.76
N ASP A 43 14.15 2.42 17.59
CA ASP A 43 13.70 1.03 17.58
C ASP A 43 14.15 0.28 16.33
N VAL A 44 14.13 0.93 15.15
CA VAL A 44 14.68 0.39 13.89
C VAL A 44 16.20 0.15 14.02
N GLU A 45 16.94 1.08 14.63
CA GLU A 45 18.37 0.91 14.86
C GLU A 45 18.66 -0.25 15.80
N ARG A 46 17.89 -0.39 16.89
CA ARG A 46 17.95 -1.56 17.77
C ARG A 46 17.73 -2.86 17.00
N PHE A 47 16.70 -2.91 16.16
CA PHE A 47 16.41 -4.08 15.31
C PHE A 47 17.63 -4.42 14.43
N TRP A 48 18.18 -3.46 13.69
CA TRP A 48 19.28 -3.70 12.78
C TRP A 48 20.59 -4.08 13.50
N THR A 49 20.79 -3.62 14.71
CA THR A 49 21.94 -4.08 15.53
C THR A 49 21.95 -5.60 15.70
N GLN A 50 20.77 -6.23 15.73
CA GLN A 50 20.61 -7.68 15.87
C GLN A 50 20.44 -8.40 14.53
N ALA A 51 19.71 -7.81 13.60
CA ALA A 51 19.31 -8.44 12.33
C ALA A 51 20.36 -8.32 11.22
N PHE A 52 21.28 -7.36 11.30
CA PHE A 52 22.27 -7.11 10.26
C PHE A 52 23.41 -8.16 10.18
N PRO A 53 24.03 -8.62 11.29
CA PRO A 53 25.17 -9.52 11.20
C PRO A 53 24.89 -10.83 10.42
N PRO A 54 23.75 -11.50 10.56
CA PRO A 54 23.42 -12.69 9.76
C PRO A 54 23.46 -12.45 8.26
N ILE A 55 22.91 -11.32 7.79
CA ILE A 55 22.84 -10.99 6.35
C ILE A 55 24.10 -10.35 5.79
N ALA A 56 25.02 -9.92 6.65
CA ALA A 56 26.26 -9.20 6.29
C ALA A 56 27.52 -10.03 6.52
N GLY A 57 27.41 -11.36 6.59
CA GLY A 57 28.56 -12.23 6.80
C GLY A 57 29.26 -12.03 8.15
N GLY A 58 28.51 -11.68 9.19
CA GLY A 58 29.00 -11.47 10.56
C GLY A 58 29.50 -10.04 10.85
N LYS A 59 29.45 -9.11 9.88
CA LYS A 59 29.79 -7.71 10.11
C LYS A 59 28.78 -7.08 11.06
N GLN A 60 29.30 -6.26 12.01
CA GLN A 60 28.39 -5.53 12.90
C GLN A 60 27.72 -4.36 12.17
N PHE A 61 26.49 -4.05 12.58
CA PHE A 61 25.77 -2.91 12.07
C PHE A 61 26.43 -1.60 12.53
N THR A 62 26.57 -0.65 11.60
CA THR A 62 27.06 0.69 11.92
C THR A 62 25.86 1.66 11.85
N PRO A 63 25.50 2.33 12.96
CA PRO A 63 24.44 3.32 12.98
C PRO A 63 24.62 4.46 11.97
N VAL A 64 23.55 5.17 11.69
CA VAL A 64 23.56 6.37 10.84
C VAL A 64 24.38 7.47 11.53
N ARG A 65 25.46 7.94 10.88
CA ARG A 65 26.47 8.83 11.49
C ARG A 65 26.12 10.30 11.43
N GLY A 66 25.41 10.72 10.35
CA GLY A 66 24.97 12.11 10.16
C GLY A 66 23.74 12.48 10.99
N GLY A 67 23.17 11.48 11.69
CA GLY A 67 22.05 11.67 12.60
C GLY A 67 20.69 11.79 11.91
N PHE A 68 19.76 12.39 12.64
CA PHE A 68 18.35 12.48 12.27
C PHE A 68 17.88 13.94 12.31
N SER A 69 17.20 14.43 11.26
CA SER A 69 16.87 15.83 11.09
C SER A 69 15.40 16.05 10.69
N ALA A 70 14.64 16.68 11.55
CA ALA A 70 13.33 17.19 11.21
C ALA A 70 13.46 18.51 10.42
N TYR A 71 12.68 18.70 9.35
CA TYR A 71 12.64 19.94 8.60
C TYR A 71 11.22 20.45 8.39
N THR A 72 11.12 21.71 8.00
CA THR A 72 9.88 22.44 7.74
C THR A 72 10.07 23.40 6.57
N ARG A 73 9.01 24.08 6.14
CA ARG A 73 9.12 25.14 5.11
C ARG A 73 10.06 26.28 5.52
N SER A 74 10.05 26.64 6.80
CA SER A 74 10.90 27.72 7.33
C SER A 74 12.32 27.25 7.64
N ASN A 75 12.53 25.96 7.81
CA ASN A 75 13.83 25.35 8.03
C ASN A 75 13.97 24.14 7.08
N PRO A 76 14.39 24.36 5.83
CA PRO A 76 14.46 23.33 4.80
C PRO A 76 15.44 22.21 5.18
N PRO A 77 15.39 21.03 4.51
CA PRO A 77 16.25 19.89 4.85
C PRO A 77 17.71 20.27 4.72
N PRO A 78 18.62 19.58 5.49
CA PRO A 78 20.06 19.78 5.34
C PRO A 78 20.52 19.39 3.92
N PRO A 79 21.59 20.01 3.40
CA PRO A 79 22.11 19.64 2.09
C PRO A 79 22.61 18.21 2.08
N CYS A 80 22.35 17.49 0.98
CA CYS A 80 22.87 16.14 0.75
C CYS A 80 23.96 16.19 -0.31
N GLY A 81 25.17 15.73 0.04
CA GLY A 81 26.34 15.83 -0.85
C GLY A 81 26.69 17.27 -1.23
N GLY A 82 26.40 18.23 -0.36
CA GLY A 82 26.59 19.65 -0.60
C GLY A 82 25.53 20.30 -1.50
N GLN A 83 24.53 19.55 -1.95
CA GLN A 83 23.42 20.08 -2.74
C GLN A 83 22.21 20.39 -1.84
N GLN A 84 21.76 21.63 -1.87
CA GLN A 84 20.55 22.05 -1.15
C GLN A 84 19.33 21.75 -1.99
N SER A 85 18.41 20.92 -1.47
CA SER A 85 17.06 20.76 -2.02
C SER A 85 16.11 21.84 -1.49
N GLY A 86 15.08 22.18 -2.27
CA GLY A 86 13.94 22.96 -1.79
C GLY A 86 13.12 22.19 -0.75
N TYR A 87 12.13 22.89 -0.15
CA TYR A 87 11.16 22.22 0.69
C TYR A 87 10.21 21.37 -0.17
N GLU A 88 10.13 20.11 0.15
CA GLU A 88 9.10 19.15 -0.30
C GLU A 88 8.63 18.33 0.90
N PRO A 89 7.33 18.01 1.04
CA PRO A 89 6.85 17.14 2.09
C PRO A 89 7.30 15.69 1.80
N ASN A 90 8.47 15.34 2.33
CA ASN A 90 9.12 14.05 2.07
C ASN A 90 9.85 13.53 3.32
N ALA A 91 10.26 12.27 3.29
CA ALA A 91 11.28 11.69 4.14
C ALA A 91 12.34 11.08 3.22
N PHE A 92 13.62 11.13 3.61
CA PHE A 92 14.69 10.57 2.79
C PHE A 92 15.94 10.23 3.60
N TYR A 93 16.67 9.23 3.13
CA TYR A 93 18.03 8.96 3.53
C TYR A 93 19.03 9.63 2.58
N CYS A 94 20.02 10.34 3.12
CA CYS A 94 21.13 10.90 2.34
C CYS A 94 22.34 9.96 2.37
N PRO A 95 22.71 9.29 1.27
CA PRO A 95 23.80 8.32 1.28
C PRO A 95 25.19 8.96 1.42
N THR A 96 25.36 10.21 0.94
CA THR A 96 26.66 10.91 0.97
C THR A 96 27.03 11.35 2.37
N ASP A 97 26.07 11.92 3.11
CA ASP A 97 26.31 12.49 4.44
C ASP A 97 25.76 11.59 5.55
N ASP A 98 25.17 10.43 5.19
CA ASP A 98 24.71 9.35 6.06
C ASP A 98 23.74 9.83 7.15
N PHE A 99 22.69 10.57 6.75
CA PHE A 99 21.63 11.03 7.63
C PHE A 99 20.23 10.68 7.10
N ILE A 100 19.22 10.67 7.98
CA ILE A 100 17.81 10.58 7.64
C ILE A 100 17.13 11.91 7.97
N ALA A 101 16.36 12.46 7.04
CA ALA A 101 15.57 13.66 7.24
C ALA A 101 14.09 13.45 6.89
N TRP A 102 13.19 14.18 7.55
CA TRP A 102 11.75 14.09 7.32
C TRP A 102 11.05 15.44 7.47
N ASP A 103 9.98 15.63 6.71
CA ASP A 103 9.10 16.76 6.88
C ASP A 103 8.19 16.58 8.10
N ALA A 104 8.40 17.44 9.10
CA ALA A 104 7.67 17.45 10.35
C ALA A 104 6.42 18.36 10.33
N GLU A 105 6.24 19.14 9.24
CA GLU A 105 5.15 20.12 9.14
C GLU A 105 3.92 19.54 8.43
N THR A 106 4.09 18.75 7.39
CA THR A 106 3.01 18.26 6.53
C THR A 106 2.97 16.73 6.48
N LEU A 107 4.07 16.08 6.03
CA LEU A 107 4.07 14.64 5.76
C LEU A 107 3.77 13.82 7.03
N ILE A 108 4.58 13.97 8.06
CA ILE A 108 4.45 13.14 9.28
C ILE A 108 3.11 13.33 9.98
N PRO A 109 2.60 14.58 10.17
CA PRO A 109 1.27 14.79 10.74
C PRO A 109 0.16 14.14 9.90
N GLN A 110 0.21 14.27 8.58
CA GLN A 110 -0.80 13.69 7.69
C GLN A 110 -0.78 12.16 7.72
N LEU A 111 0.40 11.53 7.62
CA LEU A 111 0.51 10.07 7.71
C LEU A 111 -0.01 9.54 9.05
N GLN A 112 0.28 10.25 10.14
CA GLN A 112 -0.19 9.86 11.47
C GLN A 112 -1.70 10.01 11.62
N GLU A 113 -2.29 11.09 11.08
CA GLU A 113 -3.74 11.34 11.12
C GLU A 113 -4.52 10.34 10.29
N ASP A 114 -4.09 10.10 9.04
CA ASP A 114 -4.83 9.29 8.08
C ASP A 114 -4.66 7.78 8.30
N PHE A 115 -3.46 7.33 8.70
CA PHE A 115 -3.11 5.90 8.77
C PHE A 115 -2.61 5.44 10.15
N GLY A 116 -2.34 6.37 11.04
CA GLY A 116 -1.87 6.06 12.38
C GLY A 116 -0.35 5.94 12.54
N PRO A 117 0.10 5.74 13.79
CA PRO A 117 1.52 5.83 14.14
C PRO A 117 2.40 4.73 13.52
N LEU A 118 1.84 3.55 13.21
CA LEU A 118 2.64 2.45 12.65
C LEU A 118 3.17 2.80 11.26
N LEU A 119 2.36 3.45 10.39
CA LEU A 119 2.82 3.87 9.08
C LEU A 119 3.98 4.88 9.17
N VAL A 120 3.95 5.81 10.12
CA VAL A 120 5.08 6.72 10.36
C VAL A 120 6.35 5.94 10.67
N GLY A 121 6.25 4.91 11.52
CA GLY A 121 7.35 4.00 11.82
C GLY A 121 7.85 3.24 10.59
N VAL A 122 6.93 2.77 9.73
CA VAL A 122 7.25 2.04 8.49
C VAL A 122 7.99 2.94 7.50
N VAL A 123 7.56 4.20 7.32
CA VAL A 123 8.29 5.15 6.47
C VAL A 123 9.71 5.39 7.00
N MET A 124 9.87 5.54 8.32
CA MET A 124 11.22 5.69 8.91
C MET A 124 12.06 4.41 8.77
N ALA A 125 11.44 3.23 8.85
CA ALA A 125 12.12 1.96 8.65
C ALA A 125 12.52 1.75 7.18
N HIS A 126 11.72 2.25 6.22
CA HIS A 126 12.06 2.28 4.81
C HIS A 126 13.30 3.14 4.55
N GLU A 127 13.33 4.39 5.05
CA GLU A 127 14.51 5.26 4.93
C GLU A 127 15.75 4.64 5.60
N TYR A 128 15.55 3.97 6.71
CA TYR A 128 16.62 3.22 7.36
C TYR A 128 17.06 2.01 6.52
N GLY A 129 16.17 1.42 5.73
CA GLY A 129 16.45 0.37 4.76
C GLY A 129 17.51 0.79 3.75
N HIS A 130 17.44 2.02 3.23
CA HIS A 130 18.47 2.58 2.35
C HIS A 130 19.85 2.70 3.05
N ALA A 131 19.86 3.04 4.34
CA ALA A 131 21.08 3.02 5.13
C ALA A 131 21.65 1.59 5.29
N VAL A 132 20.80 0.58 5.41
CA VAL A 132 21.20 -0.84 5.44
C VAL A 132 21.80 -1.27 4.11
N GLN A 133 21.20 -0.91 2.99
CA GLN A 133 21.71 -1.18 1.64
C GLN A 133 23.15 -0.67 1.46
N GLN A 134 23.41 0.56 1.90
CA GLN A 134 24.75 1.14 1.84
C GLN A 134 25.76 0.33 2.68
N ARG A 135 25.35 -0.20 3.84
CA ARG A 135 26.21 -1.00 4.72
C ARG A 135 26.42 -2.42 4.20
N LEU A 136 25.48 -2.97 3.49
CA LEU A 136 25.64 -4.24 2.77
C LEU A 136 26.65 -4.11 1.63
N GLY A 137 26.83 -2.89 1.07
CA GLY A 137 27.75 -2.65 -0.03
C GLY A 137 27.30 -3.37 -1.30
N GLN A 138 26.00 -3.38 -1.54
CA GLN A 138 25.41 -4.04 -2.70
C GLN A 138 25.89 -3.41 -4.01
N PRO A 139 25.97 -4.19 -5.12
CA PRO A 139 26.26 -3.65 -6.42
C PRO A 139 25.19 -2.64 -6.85
N GLU A 140 25.50 -1.82 -7.83
CA GLU A 140 24.57 -0.88 -8.42
C GLU A 140 23.32 -1.63 -8.95
N GLN A 141 22.14 -1.24 -8.48
CA GLN A 141 20.86 -1.85 -8.78
C GLN A 141 19.91 -0.80 -9.37
N PRO A 142 18.91 -1.18 -10.18
CA PRO A 142 17.82 -0.29 -10.54
C PRO A 142 17.13 0.29 -9.29
N THR A 143 16.68 1.55 -9.37
CA THR A 143 16.04 2.24 -8.23
C THR A 143 14.85 1.44 -7.69
N VAL A 144 13.99 0.92 -8.56
CA VAL A 144 12.83 0.10 -8.15
C VAL A 144 13.21 -1.13 -7.31
N VAL A 145 14.37 -1.73 -7.55
CA VAL A 145 14.88 -2.86 -6.75
C VAL A 145 15.28 -2.39 -5.37
N LEU A 146 15.98 -1.25 -5.28
CA LEU A 146 16.39 -0.65 -4.02
C LEU A 146 15.18 -0.21 -3.18
N GLU A 147 14.18 0.38 -3.83
CA GLU A 147 12.94 0.80 -3.16
C GLU A 147 12.16 -0.39 -2.59
N GLN A 148 11.94 -1.42 -3.39
CA GLN A 148 11.27 -2.63 -2.92
C GLN A 148 12.07 -3.37 -1.86
N GLN A 149 13.40 -3.35 -1.92
CA GLN A 149 14.23 -3.90 -0.86
C GLN A 149 14.10 -3.09 0.44
N ALA A 150 14.01 -1.76 0.37
CA ALA A 150 13.78 -0.91 1.54
C ALA A 150 12.39 -1.17 2.16
N ASP A 151 11.34 -1.35 1.32
CA ASP A 151 10.01 -1.76 1.77
C ASP A 151 10.05 -3.14 2.47
N CYS A 152 10.79 -4.10 1.90
CA CYS A 152 10.99 -5.41 2.51
C CYS A 152 11.70 -5.31 3.87
N PHE A 153 12.76 -4.52 3.98
CA PHE A 153 13.44 -4.28 5.25
C PHE A 153 12.53 -3.60 6.29
N ALA A 154 11.65 -2.70 5.86
CA ALA A 154 10.62 -2.13 6.73
C ALA A 154 9.63 -3.19 7.22
N GLY A 155 9.23 -4.11 6.34
CA GLY A 155 8.42 -5.29 6.69
C GLY A 155 9.10 -6.18 7.72
N ALA A 156 10.39 -6.46 7.55
CA ALA A 156 11.16 -7.27 8.49
C ALA A 156 11.22 -6.64 9.90
N TRP A 157 11.34 -5.30 9.99
CA TRP A 157 11.21 -4.60 11.25
C TRP A 157 9.79 -4.70 11.83
N VAL A 158 8.74 -4.61 11.01
CA VAL A 158 7.35 -4.80 11.47
C VAL A 158 7.13 -6.19 12.04
N ALA A 159 7.75 -7.24 11.48
CA ALA A 159 7.72 -8.57 12.09
C ALA A 159 8.28 -8.58 13.53
N ASP A 160 9.33 -7.80 13.79
CA ASP A 160 9.89 -7.62 15.13
C ASP A 160 8.92 -6.88 16.07
N VAL A 161 8.23 -5.86 15.54
CA VAL A 161 7.15 -5.15 16.25
C VAL A 161 6.01 -6.09 16.62
N LEU A 162 5.51 -6.88 15.66
CA LEU A 162 4.42 -7.83 15.87
C LEU A 162 4.78 -8.95 16.84
N ALA A 163 6.04 -9.31 16.92
CA ALA A 163 6.56 -10.26 17.92
C ALA A 163 6.70 -9.64 19.32
N GLY A 164 6.28 -8.38 19.52
CA GLY A 164 6.32 -7.69 20.82
C GLY A 164 7.71 -7.27 21.28
N ARG A 165 8.68 -7.22 20.39
CA ARG A 165 10.08 -6.85 20.72
C ARG A 165 10.37 -5.35 20.59
N SER A 166 9.46 -4.60 19.99
CA SER A 166 9.56 -3.14 19.87
C SER A 166 9.33 -2.44 21.21
N SER A 167 10.14 -1.42 21.47
CA SER A 167 9.92 -0.51 22.59
C SER A 167 9.03 0.68 22.22
N ALA A 168 8.96 1.02 20.93
CA ALA A 168 8.18 2.13 20.40
C ALA A 168 6.71 1.76 20.09
N PHE A 169 6.48 0.52 19.67
CA PHE A 169 5.15 0.03 19.28
C PHE A 169 4.77 -1.19 20.11
N ARG A 170 3.69 -1.05 20.87
CA ARG A 170 3.15 -2.12 21.72
C ARG A 170 1.70 -2.40 21.31
N ASP A 171 1.31 -3.67 21.42
CA ASP A 171 -0.08 -4.11 21.19
C ASP A 171 -0.64 -3.65 19.82
N VAL A 172 0.18 -3.80 18.76
CA VAL A 172 -0.24 -3.46 17.39
C VAL A 172 -1.44 -4.33 17.01
N LYS A 173 -2.53 -3.67 16.63
CA LYS A 173 -3.77 -4.32 16.23
C LYS A 173 -3.74 -4.67 14.74
N PRO A 174 -4.48 -5.71 14.31
CA PRO A 174 -4.63 -6.06 12.89
C PRO A 174 -5.01 -4.88 12.00
N SER A 175 -5.94 -4.03 12.44
CA SER A 175 -6.37 -2.84 11.70
C SER A 175 -5.25 -1.81 11.45
N GLN A 176 -4.19 -1.80 12.26
CA GLN A 176 -3.04 -0.92 12.04
C GLN A 176 -2.16 -1.42 10.88
N LEU A 177 -2.09 -2.75 10.64
CA LEU A 177 -1.46 -3.30 9.45
C LEU A 177 -2.26 -2.96 8.20
N ASP A 178 -3.59 -3.09 8.24
CA ASP A 178 -4.45 -2.72 7.12
C ASP A 178 -4.30 -1.24 6.77
N ASN A 179 -4.23 -0.35 7.78
CA ASN A 179 -3.97 1.06 7.57
C ASN A 179 -2.56 1.30 6.97
N THR A 180 -1.55 0.54 7.41
CA THR A 180 -0.19 0.63 6.85
C THR A 180 -0.17 0.26 5.37
N VAL A 181 -0.83 -0.82 4.97
CA VAL A 181 -0.97 -1.21 3.56
C VAL A 181 -1.72 -0.13 2.78
N GLY A 182 -2.77 0.46 3.35
CA GLY A 182 -3.48 1.60 2.77
C GLY A 182 -2.58 2.82 2.54
N GLY A 183 -1.66 3.08 3.45
CA GLY A 183 -0.66 4.14 3.31
C GLY A 183 0.38 3.85 2.23
N LEU A 184 0.89 2.62 2.15
CA LEU A 184 1.81 2.20 1.07
C LEU A 184 1.14 2.33 -0.31
N LEU A 185 -0.17 2.06 -0.41
CA LEU A 185 -0.94 2.29 -1.64
C LEU A 185 -0.91 3.75 -2.10
N LEU A 186 -0.88 4.71 -1.18
CA LEU A 186 -0.79 6.14 -1.52
C LEU A 186 0.63 6.58 -1.86
N LEU A 187 1.64 5.88 -1.37
CA LEU A 187 3.06 6.22 -1.60
C LEU A 187 3.62 5.60 -2.89
N ARG A 188 2.76 5.07 -3.76
CA ARG A 188 3.15 4.52 -5.06
C ARG A 188 3.44 5.59 -6.10
N ASP A 189 4.13 5.19 -7.15
CA ASP A 189 4.23 5.99 -8.37
C ASP A 189 2.88 6.13 -9.07
N GLN A 190 2.78 7.12 -9.95
CA GLN A 190 1.62 7.25 -10.83
C GLN A 190 1.56 6.07 -11.81
N PRO A 191 0.36 5.53 -12.12
CA PRO A 191 0.22 4.46 -13.11
C PRO A 191 0.94 4.79 -14.42
N GLY A 192 1.68 3.82 -14.96
CA GLY A 192 2.48 3.99 -16.18
C GLY A 192 3.84 4.66 -16.00
N THR A 193 4.27 4.97 -14.77
CA THR A 193 5.67 5.36 -14.51
C THR A 193 6.58 4.17 -14.82
N PRO A 194 7.58 4.33 -15.73
CA PRO A 194 8.48 3.22 -16.04
C PRO A 194 9.30 2.79 -14.81
N ALA A 195 9.36 1.48 -14.54
CA ALA A 195 10.09 0.94 -13.38
C ALA A 195 11.60 1.28 -13.41
N LEU A 196 12.18 1.49 -14.60
CA LEU A 196 13.58 1.89 -14.76
C LEU A 196 13.80 3.41 -14.71
N ALA A 197 12.77 4.23 -14.45
CA ALA A 197 12.96 5.66 -14.27
C ALA A 197 13.86 5.93 -13.04
N ALA A 198 14.70 6.96 -13.12
CA ALA A 198 15.74 7.24 -12.11
C ALA A 198 15.20 7.54 -10.70
N GLN A 199 13.92 7.83 -10.56
CA GLN A 199 13.25 8.12 -9.29
C GLN A 199 11.99 7.25 -9.11
N ALA A 200 11.92 6.08 -9.80
CA ALA A 200 10.79 5.18 -9.66
C ALA A 200 10.83 4.48 -8.30
N HIS A 201 9.72 4.57 -7.56
CA HIS A 201 9.50 3.83 -6.31
C HIS A 201 8.77 2.50 -6.57
N GLY A 202 8.09 2.37 -7.71
CA GLY A 202 7.29 1.22 -8.09
C GLY A 202 5.79 1.40 -7.86
N ASN A 203 5.01 0.48 -8.42
CA ASN A 203 3.58 0.41 -8.18
C ASN A 203 3.28 -0.10 -6.76
N ALA A 204 2.06 0.12 -6.27
CA ALA A 204 1.70 -0.27 -4.89
C ALA A 204 1.69 -1.78 -4.70
N PHE A 205 1.27 -2.56 -5.69
CA PHE A 205 1.26 -4.02 -5.58
C PHE A 205 2.66 -4.57 -5.28
N ASP A 206 3.69 -4.14 -6.02
CA ASP A 206 5.06 -4.58 -5.83
C ASP A 206 5.65 -4.11 -4.49
N ARG A 207 5.37 -2.87 -4.08
CA ARG A 207 5.81 -2.32 -2.80
C ARG A 207 5.17 -3.07 -1.62
N ILE A 208 3.86 -3.31 -1.67
CA ILE A 208 3.13 -4.05 -0.63
C ILE A 208 3.59 -5.50 -0.60
N ARG A 209 3.82 -6.14 -1.77
CA ARG A 209 4.43 -7.46 -1.85
C ARG A 209 5.76 -7.51 -1.12
N ALA A 210 6.66 -6.59 -1.42
CA ALA A 210 7.97 -6.52 -0.78
C ALA A 210 7.85 -6.34 0.74
N PHE A 211 6.98 -5.44 1.19
CA PHE A 211 6.70 -5.27 2.61
C PHE A 211 6.18 -6.56 3.27
N GLN A 212 5.23 -7.27 2.62
CA GLN A 212 4.70 -8.53 3.12
C GLN A 212 5.77 -9.62 3.18
N GLU A 213 6.61 -9.77 2.14
CA GLU A 213 7.74 -10.71 2.16
C GLU A 213 8.70 -10.42 3.34
N GLY A 214 8.94 -9.14 3.64
CA GLY A 214 9.73 -8.75 4.82
C GLY A 214 9.08 -9.19 6.13
N VAL A 215 7.76 -9.02 6.26
CA VAL A 215 7.01 -9.47 7.46
C VAL A 215 7.02 -11.00 7.60
N GLU A 216 6.88 -11.71 6.49
CA GLU A 216 6.71 -13.18 6.47
C GLU A 216 8.04 -13.93 6.54
N GLU A 217 9.07 -13.46 5.84
CA GLU A 217 10.32 -14.19 5.61
C GLU A 217 11.55 -13.51 6.25
N GLY A 218 11.44 -12.25 6.64
CA GLY A 218 12.49 -11.54 7.37
C GLY A 218 13.60 -10.96 6.50
N PRO A 219 14.67 -10.42 7.15
CA PRO A 219 15.71 -9.63 6.50
C PRO A 219 16.60 -10.44 5.53
N GLU A 220 16.72 -11.75 5.70
CA GLU A 220 17.47 -12.62 4.80
C GLU A 220 16.84 -12.67 3.41
N ARG A 221 15.50 -12.73 3.33
CA ARG A 221 14.77 -12.64 2.06
C ARG A 221 15.04 -11.31 1.38
N CYS A 222 14.94 -10.22 2.13
CA CYS A 222 15.13 -8.87 1.61
C CYS A 222 16.56 -8.63 1.10
N ALA A 223 17.59 -9.12 1.82
CA ALA A 223 18.97 -9.00 1.42
C ALA A 223 19.31 -9.74 0.11
N GLY A 224 18.49 -10.72 -0.26
CA GLY A 224 18.60 -11.48 -1.51
C GLY A 224 17.94 -10.82 -2.72
N TYR A 225 17.36 -9.63 -2.60
CA TYR A 225 16.74 -8.93 -3.73
C TYR A 225 17.79 -8.46 -4.73
N ASP A 226 17.57 -8.77 -6.00
CA ASP A 226 18.34 -8.27 -7.14
C ASP A 226 17.45 -8.16 -8.40
N ALA A 227 17.97 -7.53 -9.44
CA ALA A 227 17.22 -7.29 -10.68
C ALA A 227 16.79 -8.57 -11.41
N ASP A 228 17.47 -9.70 -11.17
CA ASP A 228 17.22 -10.96 -11.87
C ASP A 228 16.15 -11.80 -11.15
N ASN A 229 15.94 -11.60 -9.84
CA ASN A 229 15.07 -12.43 -9.03
C ASN A 229 13.86 -11.69 -8.43
N LEU A 230 13.78 -10.38 -8.62
CA LEU A 230 12.66 -9.59 -8.11
C LEU A 230 11.58 -9.46 -9.20
N PRO A 231 10.36 -9.98 -8.97
CA PRO A 231 9.27 -9.75 -9.90
C PRO A 231 8.88 -8.27 -9.87
N VAL A 232 8.90 -7.64 -11.04
CA VAL A 232 8.36 -6.29 -11.26
C VAL A 232 7.14 -6.44 -12.13
N THR A 233 5.98 -6.07 -11.59
CA THR A 233 4.69 -6.22 -12.27
C THR A 233 4.33 -4.96 -13.05
N GLU A 234 5.27 -4.46 -13.86
CA GLU A 234 5.01 -3.32 -14.74
C GLU A 234 4.15 -3.77 -15.92
N VAL A 235 3.03 -3.09 -16.10
CA VAL A 235 2.12 -3.28 -17.24
C VAL A 235 2.14 -2.00 -18.06
N PRO A 236 2.50 -2.03 -19.36
CA PRO A 236 2.47 -0.84 -20.21
C PRO A 236 1.03 -0.53 -20.66
N PHE A 237 0.75 0.75 -20.93
CA PHE A 237 -0.49 1.13 -21.60
C PHE A 237 -0.55 0.46 -22.99
N THR A 238 -1.73 -0.03 -23.35
CA THR A 238 -1.96 -0.76 -24.59
C THR A 238 -2.08 0.17 -25.80
N SER A 239 -2.46 1.43 -25.57
CA SER A 239 -2.66 2.46 -26.61
C SER A 239 -2.63 3.86 -26.00
N GLU A 240 -2.59 4.90 -26.89
CA GLU A 240 -2.77 6.28 -26.45
C GLU A 240 -4.16 6.58 -25.86
N GLU A 241 -5.19 5.82 -26.26
CA GLU A 241 -6.53 5.94 -25.70
C GLU A 241 -6.58 5.40 -24.30
N ASP A 242 -5.99 4.24 -24.07
CA ASP A 242 -5.78 3.60 -22.78
C ASP A 242 -5.02 4.55 -21.83
N ALA A 243 -3.88 5.10 -22.27
CA ALA A 243 -3.13 6.08 -21.48
C ALA A 243 -3.94 7.35 -21.13
N ARG A 244 -4.78 7.83 -22.06
CA ARG A 244 -5.66 8.98 -21.79
C ARG A 244 -6.81 8.64 -20.83
N ALA A 245 -7.24 7.40 -20.78
CA ALA A 245 -8.22 6.89 -19.84
C ALA A 245 -7.61 6.56 -18.46
N GLY A 246 -6.27 6.59 -18.34
CA GLY A 246 -5.58 6.21 -17.10
C GLY A 246 -5.48 4.71 -16.88
N GLY A 247 -5.80 3.90 -17.90
CA GLY A 247 -5.90 2.44 -17.82
C GLY A 247 -7.34 1.92 -17.79
N ASP A 248 -8.29 2.76 -17.35
CA ASP A 248 -9.67 2.33 -17.10
C ASP A 248 -10.48 2.06 -18.37
N LEU A 249 -11.11 0.91 -18.44
CA LEU A 249 -12.24 0.65 -19.36
C LEU A 249 -13.50 1.41 -18.90
N PRO A 250 -14.35 1.89 -19.81
CA PRO A 250 -15.65 2.43 -19.42
C PRO A 250 -16.46 1.40 -18.61
N TYR A 251 -17.09 1.80 -17.50
CA TYR A 251 -17.74 0.94 -16.50
C TYR A 251 -18.57 -0.21 -17.09
N GLN A 252 -19.48 0.09 -18.02
CA GLN A 252 -20.35 -0.95 -18.62
C GLN A 252 -19.55 -1.97 -19.44
N ARG A 253 -18.48 -1.50 -20.08
CA ARG A 253 -17.57 -2.36 -20.85
C ARG A 253 -16.74 -3.22 -19.91
N ALA A 254 -16.22 -2.66 -18.82
CA ALA A 254 -15.50 -3.40 -17.79
C ALA A 254 -16.37 -4.52 -17.21
N VAL A 255 -17.61 -4.23 -16.79
CA VAL A 255 -18.54 -5.24 -16.28
C VAL A 255 -18.78 -6.37 -17.30
N SER A 256 -18.96 -6.05 -18.58
CA SER A 256 -19.22 -7.06 -19.61
C SER A 256 -18.00 -7.92 -19.89
N LEU A 257 -16.87 -7.28 -20.23
CA LEU A 257 -15.63 -7.98 -20.64
C LEU A 257 -15.02 -8.80 -19.50
N LEU A 258 -14.96 -8.24 -18.30
CA LEU A 258 -14.37 -8.94 -17.15
C LEU A 258 -15.27 -10.10 -16.69
N SER A 259 -16.59 -10.00 -16.83
CA SER A 259 -17.49 -11.13 -16.56
C SER A 259 -17.36 -12.26 -17.57
N GLU A 260 -17.25 -11.93 -18.85
CA GLU A 260 -17.05 -12.90 -19.93
C GLU A 260 -15.70 -13.60 -19.77
N ASP A 261 -14.65 -12.85 -19.57
CA ASP A 261 -13.29 -13.37 -19.39
C ASP A 261 -13.15 -14.25 -18.15
N ALA A 262 -13.72 -13.85 -17.02
CA ALA A 262 -13.76 -14.70 -15.82
C ALA A 262 -14.45 -16.04 -16.09
N GLY A 263 -15.55 -16.04 -16.87
CA GLY A 263 -16.24 -17.25 -17.31
C GLY A 263 -15.35 -18.16 -18.15
N GLU A 264 -14.65 -17.60 -19.14
CA GLU A 264 -13.69 -18.32 -19.99
C GLU A 264 -12.49 -18.86 -19.20
N TYR A 265 -11.96 -18.07 -18.27
CA TYR A 265 -10.90 -18.51 -17.39
C TYR A 265 -11.32 -19.76 -16.62
N TRP A 266 -12.51 -19.75 -16.01
CA TRP A 266 -13.00 -20.90 -15.24
C TRP A 266 -13.34 -22.12 -16.11
N ASP A 267 -13.81 -21.90 -17.33
CA ASP A 267 -14.04 -23.01 -18.28
C ASP A 267 -12.73 -23.76 -18.59
N ARG A 268 -11.64 -23.05 -18.78
CA ARG A 268 -10.31 -23.64 -19.00
C ARG A 268 -9.66 -24.22 -17.74
N THR A 269 -9.96 -23.67 -16.57
CA THR A 269 -9.19 -23.88 -15.34
C THR A 269 -9.88 -24.84 -14.38
N PHE A 270 -11.21 -24.80 -14.27
CA PHE A 270 -11.97 -25.60 -13.32
C PHE A 270 -11.81 -27.11 -13.51
N PRO A 271 -11.73 -27.66 -14.74
CA PRO A 271 -11.48 -29.09 -14.93
C PRO A 271 -10.16 -29.56 -14.29
N ARG A 272 -9.14 -28.72 -14.26
CA ARG A 272 -7.86 -29.04 -13.60
C ARG A 272 -7.97 -28.97 -12.08
N LEU A 273 -8.81 -28.06 -11.58
CA LEU A 273 -9.00 -27.81 -10.16
C LEU A 273 -9.93 -28.83 -9.50
N ALA A 274 -11.00 -29.24 -10.20
CA ALA A 274 -12.11 -30.00 -9.65
C ALA A 274 -12.33 -31.37 -10.30
N GLY A 275 -11.67 -31.66 -11.43
CA GLY A 275 -11.87 -32.90 -12.17
C GLY A 275 -13.22 -33.00 -12.89
N GLN A 276 -13.97 -31.90 -13.02
CA GLN A 276 -15.28 -31.83 -13.66
C GLN A 276 -15.37 -30.54 -14.52
N ALA A 277 -16.28 -30.54 -15.50
CA ALA A 277 -16.51 -29.38 -16.37
C ALA A 277 -17.02 -28.17 -15.57
N TRP A 278 -16.73 -26.98 -16.06
CA TRP A 278 -17.35 -25.74 -15.59
C TRP A 278 -18.71 -25.55 -16.29
N GLU A 279 -19.76 -25.40 -15.51
CA GLU A 279 -21.06 -24.97 -16.07
C GLU A 279 -21.08 -23.44 -16.16
N PRO A 280 -21.57 -22.85 -17.28
CA PRO A 280 -21.62 -21.42 -17.43
C PRO A 280 -22.32 -20.72 -16.27
N LEU A 281 -21.64 -19.76 -15.64
CA LEU A 281 -22.16 -19.03 -14.49
C LEU A 281 -22.85 -17.75 -14.94
N ARG A 282 -24.13 -17.57 -14.56
CA ARG A 282 -24.87 -16.36 -14.88
C ARG A 282 -24.40 -15.20 -14.00
N VAL A 283 -24.02 -14.09 -14.62
CA VAL A 283 -23.75 -12.82 -13.94
C VAL A 283 -25.01 -11.95 -13.98
N ALA A 284 -25.46 -11.46 -12.83
CA ALA A 284 -26.69 -10.70 -12.66
C ALA A 284 -26.44 -9.38 -11.91
N PRO A 285 -25.90 -8.34 -12.59
CA PRO A 285 -25.87 -7.00 -12.02
C PRO A 285 -27.30 -6.53 -11.73
N PHE A 286 -27.55 -5.91 -10.56
CA PHE A 286 -28.92 -5.59 -10.14
C PHE A 286 -29.08 -4.16 -9.63
N GLU A 287 -30.31 -3.66 -9.78
CA GLU A 287 -30.83 -2.48 -9.07
C GLU A 287 -31.60 -2.91 -7.81
N THR A 288 -32.29 -4.04 -7.90
CA THR A 288 -32.96 -4.70 -6.78
C THR A 288 -32.43 -6.12 -6.67
N PRO A 289 -31.96 -6.54 -5.47
CA PRO A 289 -31.36 -7.85 -5.27
C PRO A 289 -32.26 -8.99 -5.76
N PRO A 290 -31.76 -9.90 -6.61
CA PRO A 290 -32.50 -11.08 -7.03
C PRO A 290 -32.72 -12.03 -5.86
N ALA A 291 -33.84 -12.76 -5.89
CA ALA A 291 -34.13 -13.78 -4.89
C ALA A 291 -33.10 -14.91 -4.93
N CYS A 292 -32.65 -15.32 -3.76
CA CYS A 292 -31.80 -16.50 -3.56
C CYS A 292 -32.30 -17.26 -2.34
N ALA A 293 -32.65 -18.53 -2.52
CA ALA A 293 -33.28 -19.33 -1.46
C ALA A 293 -32.34 -19.61 -0.27
N ASP A 294 -31.02 -19.62 -0.51
CA ASP A 294 -30.00 -19.91 0.51
C ASP A 294 -29.61 -18.67 1.33
N ARG A 295 -30.16 -17.51 1.01
CA ARG A 295 -29.85 -16.26 1.68
C ARG A 295 -31.10 -15.51 2.10
N GLN A 296 -31.12 -15.01 3.34
CA GLN A 296 -32.04 -13.93 3.69
C GLN A 296 -31.68 -12.71 2.85
N ALA A 297 -32.68 -11.90 2.48
CA ALA A 297 -32.55 -10.76 1.59
C ALA A 297 -31.21 -10.03 1.79
N ALA A 298 -30.37 -10.06 0.75
CA ALA A 298 -28.96 -9.67 0.85
C ALA A 298 -28.85 -8.20 1.29
N THR A 299 -28.32 -7.98 2.47
CA THR A 299 -27.79 -6.68 2.90
C THR A 299 -26.45 -6.38 2.22
N ASP A 300 -25.82 -7.41 1.67
CA ASP A 300 -24.52 -7.34 1.00
C ASP A 300 -24.71 -6.95 -0.45
N GLY A 301 -23.98 -5.94 -0.91
CA GLY A 301 -24.04 -5.44 -2.26
C GLY A 301 -23.59 -6.42 -3.36
N ALA A 302 -23.05 -7.60 -2.99
CA ALA A 302 -22.59 -8.63 -3.92
C ALA A 302 -22.62 -10.02 -3.29
N PHE A 303 -22.99 -11.05 -4.09
CA PHE A 303 -23.06 -12.43 -3.61
C PHE A 303 -23.06 -13.48 -4.73
N TYR A 304 -22.63 -14.69 -4.40
CA TYR A 304 -22.95 -15.91 -5.14
C TYR A 304 -24.18 -16.58 -4.53
N CYS A 305 -25.09 -17.05 -5.38
CA CYS A 305 -26.29 -17.80 -4.99
C CYS A 305 -26.17 -19.27 -5.38
N PRO A 306 -25.88 -20.22 -4.45
CA PRO A 306 -25.74 -21.63 -4.76
C PRO A 306 -27.02 -22.25 -5.36
N SER A 307 -28.18 -22.00 -4.77
CA SER A 307 -29.45 -22.58 -5.22
C SER A 307 -29.91 -22.13 -6.61
N GLY A 308 -29.45 -20.95 -7.06
CA GLY A 308 -29.75 -20.39 -8.37
C GLY A 308 -28.60 -20.45 -9.35
N ASP A 309 -27.42 -20.85 -8.89
CA ASP A 309 -26.15 -20.92 -9.59
C ASP A 309 -25.85 -19.63 -10.41
N PHE A 310 -25.81 -18.51 -9.70
CA PHE A 310 -25.53 -17.20 -10.29
C PHE A 310 -24.75 -16.31 -9.31
N VAL A 311 -24.00 -15.37 -9.87
CA VAL A 311 -23.40 -14.26 -9.13
C VAL A 311 -24.17 -12.98 -9.36
N ALA A 312 -24.27 -12.13 -8.32
CA ALA A 312 -25.01 -10.88 -8.41
C ALA A 312 -24.28 -9.78 -7.62
N PHE A 313 -24.35 -8.55 -8.12
CA PHE A 313 -23.84 -7.38 -7.42
C PHE A 313 -24.67 -6.12 -7.72
N ASP A 314 -24.70 -5.20 -6.76
CA ASP A 314 -25.38 -3.90 -6.87
C ASP A 314 -24.71 -3.04 -7.94
N ASN A 315 -25.44 -2.85 -9.04
CA ASN A 315 -25.02 -2.11 -10.22
C ASN A 315 -25.41 -0.61 -10.17
N VAL A 316 -26.02 -0.17 -9.07
CA VAL A 316 -26.43 1.22 -8.86
C VAL A 316 -25.50 1.95 -7.89
N ARG A 317 -25.03 1.27 -6.85
CA ARG A 317 -24.20 1.84 -5.80
C ARG A 317 -22.81 1.19 -5.75
N LEU A 318 -22.71 -0.12 -5.42
CA LEU A 318 -21.44 -0.77 -5.15
C LEU A 318 -20.52 -0.76 -6.37
N GLY A 319 -20.95 -1.28 -7.50
CA GLY A 319 -20.13 -1.35 -8.71
C GLY A 319 -19.71 0.04 -9.20
N PRO A 320 -20.64 1.01 -9.40
CA PRO A 320 -20.27 2.36 -9.79
C PRO A 320 -19.42 3.11 -8.76
N GLU A 321 -19.53 2.81 -7.47
CA GLU A 321 -18.69 3.44 -6.43
C GLU A 321 -17.26 2.89 -6.44
N LEU A 322 -17.08 1.58 -6.58
CA LEU A 322 -15.77 0.94 -6.75
C LEU A 322 -15.07 1.52 -7.99
N TYR A 323 -15.75 1.56 -9.12
CA TYR A 323 -15.24 2.13 -10.36
C TYR A 323 -14.79 3.58 -10.21
N ARG A 324 -15.66 4.45 -9.65
CA ARG A 324 -15.33 5.88 -9.52
C ARG A 324 -14.22 6.19 -8.52
N ARG A 325 -14.09 5.41 -7.45
CA ARG A 325 -13.13 5.69 -6.38
C ARG A 325 -11.81 5.00 -6.57
N ILE A 326 -11.81 3.88 -7.28
CA ILE A 326 -10.63 3.01 -7.38
C ILE A 326 -10.27 2.83 -8.86
N GLY A 327 -11.17 2.25 -9.67
CA GLY A 327 -10.98 2.00 -11.10
C GLY A 327 -11.74 0.77 -11.58
N ASP A 328 -11.53 0.40 -12.82
CA ASP A 328 -12.29 -0.67 -13.46
C ASP A 328 -11.90 -2.05 -12.94
N ASN A 329 -10.63 -2.28 -12.60
CA ASN A 329 -10.21 -3.56 -12.05
C ASN A 329 -10.60 -3.77 -10.57
N ALA A 330 -11.06 -2.74 -9.87
CA ALA A 330 -11.75 -2.94 -8.59
C ALA A 330 -13.09 -3.67 -8.80
N VAL A 331 -13.79 -3.37 -9.90
CA VAL A 331 -14.98 -4.11 -10.33
C VAL A 331 -14.60 -5.50 -10.81
N GLY A 332 -13.50 -5.63 -11.54
CA GLY A 332 -12.91 -6.92 -11.93
C GLY A 332 -12.61 -7.81 -10.74
N THR A 333 -11.98 -7.27 -9.71
CA THR A 333 -11.66 -7.99 -8.46
C THR A 333 -12.94 -8.46 -7.76
N LEU A 334 -13.99 -7.63 -7.71
CA LEU A 334 -15.30 -8.03 -7.19
C LEU A 334 -15.87 -9.22 -7.98
N ILE A 335 -15.90 -9.15 -9.32
CA ILE A 335 -16.39 -10.20 -10.19
C ILE A 335 -15.55 -11.48 -10.02
N GLY A 336 -14.24 -11.39 -10.06
CA GLY A 336 -13.32 -12.51 -9.85
C GLY A 336 -13.55 -13.22 -8.52
N ASN A 337 -13.76 -12.44 -7.43
CA ASN A 337 -14.07 -12.99 -6.11
C ASN A 337 -15.40 -13.76 -6.11
N LEU A 338 -16.43 -13.26 -6.78
CA LEU A 338 -17.72 -13.94 -6.90
C LEU A 338 -17.60 -15.26 -7.69
N PHE A 339 -16.86 -15.28 -8.79
CA PHE A 339 -16.58 -16.50 -9.55
C PHE A 339 -15.75 -17.51 -8.74
N ALA A 340 -14.75 -17.05 -7.99
CA ALA A 340 -13.96 -17.91 -7.11
C ALA A 340 -14.82 -18.55 -5.99
N ARG A 341 -15.81 -17.81 -5.45
CA ARG A 341 -16.79 -18.36 -4.50
C ARG A 341 -17.63 -19.45 -5.14
N ALA A 342 -18.13 -19.24 -6.36
CA ALA A 342 -18.86 -20.25 -7.11
C ALA A 342 -17.98 -21.49 -7.36
N ALA A 343 -16.73 -21.30 -7.74
CA ALA A 343 -15.80 -22.40 -7.95
C ALA A 343 -15.54 -23.22 -6.67
N GLN A 344 -15.43 -22.57 -5.50
CA GLN A 344 -15.27 -23.26 -4.22
C GLN A 344 -16.52 -24.04 -3.83
N ASP A 345 -17.71 -23.43 -3.97
CA ASP A 345 -18.99 -24.09 -3.67
C ASP A 345 -19.20 -25.34 -4.54
N ARG A 346 -18.96 -25.22 -5.85
CA ARG A 346 -19.06 -26.36 -6.80
C ARG A 346 -18.07 -27.49 -6.52
N ARG A 347 -16.98 -27.21 -5.77
CA ARG A 347 -16.04 -28.20 -5.24
C ARG A 347 -16.49 -28.77 -3.89
N GLY A 348 -17.61 -28.36 -3.33
CA GLY A 348 -18.05 -28.71 -1.98
C GLY A 348 -17.16 -28.11 -0.89
N ARG A 349 -16.52 -26.97 -1.12
CA ARG A 349 -15.68 -26.28 -0.17
C ARG A 349 -16.42 -25.07 0.41
N THR A 350 -16.29 -24.88 1.72
CA THR A 350 -16.86 -23.69 2.36
C THR A 350 -16.06 -22.43 1.99
N THR A 351 -16.76 -21.31 1.88
CA THR A 351 -16.18 -19.97 1.77
C THR A 351 -16.51 -19.11 2.99
N ALA A 352 -17.12 -19.72 4.02
CA ALA A 352 -17.56 -19.00 5.21
C ALA A 352 -16.48 -18.91 6.29
N ASP A 353 -15.48 -19.79 6.29
CA ASP A 353 -14.37 -19.75 7.22
C ASP A 353 -13.16 -18.99 6.65
N ARG A 354 -12.19 -18.72 7.52
CA ARG A 354 -10.96 -18.02 7.18
C ARG A 354 -10.22 -18.65 5.99
N THR A 355 -10.02 -19.96 6.00
CA THR A 355 -9.30 -20.69 4.95
C THR A 355 -10.02 -20.58 3.61
N GLY A 356 -11.34 -20.74 3.61
CA GLY A 356 -12.17 -20.61 2.42
C GLY A 356 -12.11 -19.21 1.83
N GLN A 357 -12.12 -18.18 2.66
CA GLN A 357 -12.00 -16.78 2.22
C GLN A 357 -10.63 -16.49 1.61
N LEU A 358 -9.54 -16.88 2.26
CA LEU A 358 -8.20 -16.74 1.70
C LEU A 358 -8.05 -17.51 0.38
N THR A 359 -8.61 -18.71 0.30
CA THR A 359 -8.61 -19.46 -0.98
C THR A 359 -9.36 -18.74 -2.07
N VAL A 360 -10.48 -18.06 -1.76
CA VAL A 360 -11.21 -17.23 -2.73
C VAL A 360 -10.33 -16.07 -3.21
N ASP A 361 -9.63 -15.38 -2.32
CA ASP A 361 -8.74 -14.28 -2.70
C ASP A 361 -7.56 -14.78 -3.55
N CYS A 362 -6.95 -15.92 -3.21
CA CYS A 362 -5.92 -16.56 -4.02
C CYS A 362 -6.43 -16.94 -5.42
N LEU A 363 -7.61 -17.55 -5.52
CA LEU A 363 -8.22 -17.91 -6.80
C LEU A 363 -8.57 -16.68 -7.64
N THR A 364 -8.96 -15.57 -7.00
CA THR A 364 -9.13 -14.28 -7.68
C THR A 364 -7.81 -13.81 -8.26
N GLY A 365 -6.72 -13.87 -7.47
CA GLY A 365 -5.37 -13.56 -7.94
C GLY A 365 -4.89 -14.49 -9.06
N SER A 366 -5.29 -15.76 -9.06
CA SER A 366 -4.93 -16.69 -10.14
C SER A 366 -5.59 -16.35 -11.49
N TRP A 367 -6.78 -15.77 -11.49
CA TRP A 367 -7.36 -15.18 -12.69
C TRP A 367 -6.63 -13.91 -13.13
N THR A 368 -6.26 -13.05 -12.18
CA THR A 368 -5.44 -11.88 -12.47
C THR A 368 -4.06 -12.27 -13.04
N ASN A 369 -3.46 -13.38 -12.59
CA ASN A 369 -2.25 -13.94 -13.18
C ASN A 369 -2.44 -14.31 -14.66
N ASP A 370 -3.59 -14.90 -15.03
CA ASP A 370 -3.90 -15.22 -16.42
C ASP A 370 -3.97 -13.93 -17.26
N LEU A 371 -4.59 -12.86 -16.75
CA LEU A 371 -4.63 -11.54 -17.42
C LEU A 371 -3.23 -10.91 -17.53
N LEU A 372 -2.44 -10.96 -16.46
CA LEU A 372 -1.09 -10.38 -16.39
C LEU A 372 -0.11 -11.05 -17.36
N THR A 373 -0.24 -12.35 -17.58
CA THR A 373 0.70 -13.14 -18.37
C THR A 373 0.32 -13.29 -19.85
N ARG A 374 -0.75 -12.62 -20.29
CA ARG A 374 -1.17 -12.63 -21.71
C ARG A 374 -0.21 -11.85 -22.58
N ASP A 375 -0.05 -12.34 -23.81
CA ASP A 375 0.75 -11.65 -24.82
C ASP A 375 0.06 -10.37 -25.35
N GLU A 376 0.81 -9.56 -26.08
CA GLU A 376 0.34 -8.27 -26.60
C GLU A 376 -0.83 -8.38 -27.59
N SER A 377 -1.12 -9.55 -28.12
CA SER A 377 -2.22 -9.77 -29.06
C SER A 377 -3.56 -10.07 -28.41
N ALA A 378 -3.61 -10.24 -27.10
CA ALA A 378 -4.84 -10.54 -26.38
C ALA A 378 -5.79 -9.31 -26.36
N ASP A 379 -7.08 -9.56 -26.57
CA ASP A 379 -8.11 -8.53 -26.59
C ASP A 379 -8.34 -7.85 -25.23
N LEU A 380 -8.06 -8.57 -24.15
CA LEU A 380 -8.13 -8.08 -22.79
C LEU A 380 -6.85 -8.42 -22.03
N ARG A 381 -6.21 -7.40 -21.46
CA ARG A 381 -5.03 -7.47 -20.60
C ARG A 381 -5.16 -6.46 -19.50
N LEU A 382 -4.30 -6.56 -18.50
CA LEU A 382 -4.20 -5.52 -17.47
C LEU A 382 -3.58 -4.25 -18.05
N SER A 383 -4.01 -3.12 -17.51
CA SER A 383 -3.47 -1.79 -17.72
C SER A 383 -2.67 -1.32 -16.50
N PRO A 384 -1.82 -0.27 -16.61
CA PRO A 384 -1.15 0.31 -15.47
C PRO A 384 -2.14 0.78 -14.41
N GLY A 385 -1.98 0.34 -13.16
CA GLY A 385 -2.87 0.63 -12.06
C GLY A 385 -3.78 -0.52 -11.65
N ASP A 386 -4.11 -1.45 -12.55
CA ASP A 386 -5.08 -2.53 -12.28
C ASP A 386 -4.74 -3.39 -11.06
N LEU A 387 -3.46 -3.70 -10.85
CA LEU A 387 -3.04 -4.45 -9.66
C LEU A 387 -3.19 -3.64 -8.37
N ASP A 388 -2.93 -2.35 -8.43
CA ASP A 388 -3.12 -1.43 -7.31
C ASP A 388 -4.60 -1.27 -6.97
N GLU A 389 -5.46 -1.26 -7.99
CA GLU A 389 -6.92 -1.22 -7.84
C GLU A 389 -7.46 -2.49 -7.19
N ALA A 390 -6.91 -3.64 -7.55
CA ALA A 390 -7.24 -4.89 -6.89
C ALA A 390 -6.87 -4.87 -5.40
N VAL A 391 -5.68 -4.37 -5.06
CA VAL A 391 -5.27 -4.16 -3.66
C VAL A 391 -6.21 -3.21 -2.94
N ALA A 392 -6.57 -2.08 -3.56
CA ALA A 392 -7.50 -1.12 -2.99
C ALA A 392 -8.89 -1.74 -2.76
N ALA A 393 -9.39 -2.54 -3.70
CA ALA A 393 -10.65 -3.27 -3.55
C ALA A 393 -10.62 -4.25 -2.37
N LEU A 394 -9.53 -5.01 -2.23
CA LEU A 394 -9.36 -5.95 -1.11
C LEU A 394 -9.27 -5.23 0.24
N LEU A 395 -8.69 -4.03 0.31
CA LEU A 395 -8.72 -3.19 1.51
C LEU A 395 -10.15 -2.78 1.89
N VAL A 396 -10.99 -2.46 0.90
CA VAL A 396 -12.41 -2.13 1.13
C VAL A 396 -13.17 -3.37 1.60
N PHE A 397 -12.97 -4.52 0.94
CA PHE A 397 -13.66 -5.77 1.28
C PHE A 397 -13.19 -6.35 2.63
N GLY A 398 -11.90 -6.21 2.96
CA GLY A 398 -11.32 -6.72 4.20
C GLY A 398 -11.87 -6.04 5.45
N ARG A 399 -12.15 -4.76 5.38
CA ARG A 399 -12.74 -4.00 6.50
C ARG A 399 -14.15 -4.42 6.89
N ALA A 400 -14.86 -5.10 5.98
CA ALA A 400 -16.23 -5.55 6.20
C ALA A 400 -16.31 -6.91 6.91
N ASP A 401 -15.20 -7.60 7.14
CA ASP A 401 -15.18 -8.99 7.63
C ASP A 401 -14.63 -9.14 9.05
N GLU A 402 -15.09 -8.28 9.96
CA GLU A 402 -14.75 -8.37 11.38
C GLU A 402 -15.17 -9.70 12.03
N GLN A 403 -16.10 -10.45 11.42
CA GLN A 403 -16.64 -11.70 11.96
C GLN A 403 -15.65 -12.88 11.81
N ASN A 404 -14.75 -12.84 10.83
CA ASN A 404 -13.80 -13.92 10.55
C ASN A 404 -12.37 -13.62 10.98
N GLU A 405 -12.14 -12.50 11.66
CA GLU A 405 -10.81 -12.05 12.11
C GLU A 405 -9.76 -11.97 10.98
N LEU A 406 -10.21 -11.87 9.72
CA LEU A 406 -9.35 -11.70 8.56
C LEU A 406 -8.99 -10.24 8.36
N THR A 407 -7.70 -9.98 8.23
CA THR A 407 -7.20 -8.66 7.89
C THR A 407 -7.14 -8.46 6.38
N ALA A 408 -7.22 -7.22 5.91
CA ALA A 408 -6.94 -6.92 4.52
C ALA A 408 -5.49 -7.28 4.15
N PHE A 409 -4.54 -7.13 5.08
CA PHE A 409 -3.16 -7.58 4.91
C PHE A 409 -3.08 -9.06 4.49
N GLU A 410 -3.78 -9.96 5.18
CA GLU A 410 -3.78 -11.40 4.89
C GLU A 410 -4.49 -11.75 3.58
N ARG A 411 -5.58 -11.04 3.28
CA ARG A 411 -6.32 -11.21 2.04
C ARG A 411 -5.49 -10.80 0.82
N ILE A 412 -4.79 -9.67 0.93
CA ILE A 412 -3.88 -9.18 -0.11
C ILE A 412 -2.69 -10.13 -0.28
N ALA A 413 -2.14 -10.70 0.80
CA ALA A 413 -1.09 -11.71 0.71
C ALA A 413 -1.56 -12.95 -0.06
N SER A 414 -2.75 -13.45 0.25
CA SER A 414 -3.31 -14.60 -0.46
C SER A 414 -3.61 -14.30 -1.94
N TYR A 415 -4.15 -13.12 -2.25
CA TYR A 415 -4.35 -12.65 -3.62
C TYR A 415 -3.02 -12.54 -4.37
N ARG A 416 -2.00 -11.92 -3.77
CA ARG A 416 -0.63 -11.79 -4.29
C ARG A 416 -0.05 -13.14 -4.71
N ASP A 417 -0.20 -14.16 -3.86
CA ASP A 417 0.30 -15.51 -4.15
C ASP A 417 -0.37 -16.09 -5.40
N GLY A 418 -1.69 -15.85 -5.55
CA GLY A 418 -2.42 -16.18 -6.77
C GLY A 418 -1.91 -15.42 -7.99
N VAL A 419 -1.65 -14.11 -7.88
CA VAL A 419 -1.12 -13.27 -8.98
C VAL A 419 0.27 -13.73 -9.42
N LEU A 420 1.16 -14.04 -8.49
CA LEU A 420 2.55 -14.38 -8.82
C LEU A 420 2.73 -15.83 -9.29
N THR A 421 1.92 -16.76 -8.79
CA THR A 421 2.13 -18.20 -9.00
C THR A 421 0.99 -18.88 -9.77
N GLY A 422 -0.12 -18.17 -9.96
CA GLY A 422 -1.32 -18.70 -10.58
C GLY A 422 -2.02 -19.75 -9.71
N LEU A 423 -2.82 -20.61 -10.33
CA LEU A 423 -3.65 -21.60 -9.65
C LEU A 423 -2.88 -22.51 -8.66
N ARG A 424 -1.61 -22.76 -8.90
CA ARG A 424 -0.79 -23.65 -8.05
C ARG A 424 -0.63 -23.15 -6.61
N ALA A 425 -0.68 -21.85 -6.40
CA ALA A 425 -0.63 -21.27 -5.05
C ALA A 425 -1.89 -21.54 -4.24
N CYS A 426 -3.03 -21.83 -4.91
CA CYS A 426 -4.36 -21.86 -4.30
C CYS A 426 -4.88 -23.29 -4.04
N THR A 427 -4.04 -24.33 -4.22
CA THR A 427 -4.46 -25.76 -4.14
C THR A 427 -3.79 -26.53 -3.03
#